data_b3b5cc1051b8acd6d4edf11522f4315d
#
_entry.id   b3b5cc1051b8acd6d4edf11522f4315d
#
_cell.length_a   1.000
_cell.length_b   1.000
_cell.length_c   1.000
_cell.angle_alpha   90.00
_cell.angle_beta   90.00
_cell.angle_gamma   90.00
#
_symmetry.space_group_name_H-M   'P 1'
#
loop_
_entity.id
_entity.type
_entity.pdbx_description
1 polymer ?
#
loop_
_entity_poly.entity_id
_entity_poly.type
_entity_poly.pdbx_seq_one_letter_code
_entity_poly.pdbx_strand_id
1 'polypeptide(L)'
;NRNKHLNKNAQMHDPNPRLIVVKGIGLFATGKNFNEAKIAMDVGTNALSVMIDAFSYNKFKSISEKEIFCMEYWPLELAKLKKTNLSLQGNVTVISGGLGAIGYKTALKFLNEGSEVILLDNIKYNKNIKGMSYFECDVTIESEINKVLKKISEKYGGIDIIISNAGFAIQRSLEDIDKLILDKSFAINFFAHHYLTQQSVEILKRQSTGGSILFNISKQAVNPGVNFASYGLPKATLLFLMKQYALEFGKYGIRFNGINADRIKSGLMTKKIISKRAKARGLSINDYMSGNLLKKEVKPED
;
A
#
# COMPACT_ATOMS: atom_id res chain seq x y z
N ASN A 1 28.92 -15.30 -22.73
CA ASN A 1 28.38 -16.21 -23.75
C ASN A 1 27.08 -15.74 -24.40
N ARG A 2 26.27 -14.94 -23.72
CA ARG A 2 25.06 -14.30 -24.22
C ARG A 2 25.28 -13.53 -25.53
N ASN A 3 26.40 -12.80 -25.66
CA ASN A 3 26.73 -12.00 -26.82
C ASN A 3 27.11 -12.85 -28.08
N LYS A 4 27.41 -14.13 -27.91
CA LYS A 4 27.77 -15.03 -29.06
C LYS A 4 26.56 -15.43 -29.90
N HIS A 5 25.34 -15.38 -29.32
CA HIS A 5 24.12 -15.87 -29.94
C HIS A 5 23.11 -14.78 -30.25
N LEU A 6 23.34 -13.54 -29.79
CA LEU A 6 22.46 -12.42 -30.05
C LEU A 6 22.48 -12.01 -31.52
N ASN A 7 21.34 -12.11 -32.15
CA ASN A 7 21.08 -11.33 -33.37
C ASN A 7 21.12 -9.84 -32.99
N LYS A 8 21.76 -8.99 -33.78
CA LYS A 8 21.93 -7.53 -33.52
C LYS A 8 20.62 -6.77 -33.18
N ASN A 9 19.47 -7.36 -33.47
CA ASN A 9 18.14 -6.79 -33.24
C ASN A 9 17.39 -7.39 -32.04
N ALA A 10 17.95 -8.36 -31.31
CA ALA A 10 17.29 -8.96 -30.18
C ALA A 10 17.53 -8.12 -28.92
N GLN A 11 16.46 -7.59 -28.32
CA GLN A 11 16.54 -6.90 -27.05
C GLN A 11 16.91 -7.86 -25.92
N MET A 12 17.95 -7.55 -25.16
CA MET A 12 18.41 -8.36 -24.06
C MET A 12 17.36 -8.42 -22.96
N HIS A 13 17.06 -9.61 -22.46
CA HIS A 13 16.23 -9.80 -21.27
C HIS A 13 16.88 -9.19 -20.03
N ASP A 14 16.05 -8.92 -19.02
CA ASP A 14 16.50 -8.51 -17.69
C ASP A 14 17.56 -9.51 -17.17
N PRO A 15 18.78 -9.05 -16.83
CA PRO A 15 19.87 -9.90 -16.36
C PRO A 15 19.67 -10.46 -14.94
N ASN A 16 18.73 -9.95 -14.20
CA ASN A 16 18.49 -10.38 -12.83
C ASN A 16 17.95 -11.81 -12.77
N PRO A 17 18.45 -12.65 -11.84
CA PRO A 17 18.00 -14.03 -11.74
C PRO A 17 16.52 -14.07 -11.30
N ARG A 18 15.76 -14.99 -11.92
CA ARG A 18 14.38 -15.27 -11.54
C ARG A 18 14.29 -16.29 -10.41
N LEU A 19 15.30 -17.14 -10.27
CA LEU A 19 15.39 -18.17 -9.25
C LEU A 19 16.76 -18.11 -8.58
N ILE A 20 16.79 -18.16 -7.27
CA ILE A 20 18.01 -18.13 -6.47
C ILE A 20 17.91 -19.25 -5.44
N VAL A 21 18.79 -20.25 -5.55
CA VAL A 21 18.91 -21.34 -4.58
C VAL A 21 20.00 -21.02 -3.58
N VAL A 22 19.67 -20.95 -2.29
CA VAL A 22 20.63 -20.70 -1.22
C VAL A 22 20.77 -21.96 -0.40
N LYS A 23 21.98 -22.51 -0.35
CA LYS A 23 22.27 -23.74 0.41
C LYS A 23 21.90 -23.58 1.89
N GLY A 24 21.14 -24.51 2.40
CA GLY A 24 20.70 -24.53 3.79
C GLY A 24 19.57 -23.55 4.15
N ILE A 25 19.09 -22.73 3.20
CA ILE A 25 18.01 -21.78 3.40
C ILE A 25 16.79 -22.14 2.55
N GLY A 26 16.97 -22.28 1.21
CA GLY A 26 15.87 -22.60 0.32
C GLY A 26 15.92 -21.95 -1.04
N LEU A 27 14.78 -21.93 -1.71
CA LEU A 27 14.54 -21.32 -3.01
C LEU A 27 13.89 -19.95 -2.86
N PHE A 28 14.42 -18.97 -3.59
CA PHE A 28 13.84 -17.64 -3.74
C PHE A 28 13.48 -17.41 -5.20
N ALA A 29 12.35 -16.78 -5.44
CA ALA A 29 11.94 -16.36 -6.77
C ALA A 29 11.73 -14.86 -6.85
N THR A 30 12.07 -14.28 -7.99
CA THR A 30 11.89 -12.85 -8.27
C THR A 30 11.01 -12.65 -9.49
N GLY A 31 10.32 -11.52 -9.56
CA GLY A 31 9.46 -11.14 -10.67
C GLY A 31 9.20 -9.63 -10.66
N LYS A 32 8.58 -9.11 -11.71
CA LYS A 32 8.17 -7.70 -11.79
C LYS A 32 7.02 -7.37 -10.85
N ASN A 33 6.31 -8.40 -10.38
CA ASN A 33 5.23 -8.32 -9.42
C ASN A 33 5.11 -9.67 -8.69
N PHE A 34 4.26 -9.73 -7.67
CA PHE A 34 4.04 -10.94 -6.87
C PHE A 34 3.62 -12.15 -7.71
N ASN A 35 2.73 -11.96 -8.70
CA ASN A 35 2.24 -13.06 -9.53
C ASN A 35 3.36 -13.66 -10.41
N GLU A 36 4.21 -12.83 -11.02
CA GLU A 36 5.36 -13.30 -11.79
C GLU A 36 6.38 -14.03 -10.90
N ALA A 37 6.66 -13.52 -9.71
CA ALA A 37 7.53 -14.20 -8.74
C ALA A 37 6.93 -15.55 -8.30
N LYS A 38 5.62 -15.61 -8.08
CA LYS A 38 4.92 -16.86 -7.75
C LYS A 38 5.01 -17.88 -8.89
N ILE A 39 4.76 -17.47 -10.12
CA ILE A 39 4.91 -18.36 -11.29
C ILE A 39 6.36 -18.88 -11.38
N ALA A 40 7.35 -18.01 -11.21
CA ALA A 40 8.75 -18.42 -11.22
C ALA A 40 9.05 -19.42 -10.08
N MET A 41 8.48 -19.22 -8.88
CA MET A 41 8.60 -20.13 -7.75
C MET A 41 8.01 -21.50 -8.07
N ASP A 42 6.79 -21.54 -8.60
CA ASP A 42 6.09 -22.79 -8.92
C ASP A 42 6.86 -23.60 -10.00
N VAL A 43 7.31 -22.92 -11.06
CA VAL A 43 8.13 -23.54 -12.12
C VAL A 43 9.49 -24.02 -11.58
N GLY A 44 10.13 -23.18 -10.76
CA GLY A 44 11.43 -23.50 -10.17
C GLY A 44 11.37 -24.68 -9.20
N THR A 45 10.34 -24.74 -8.38
CA THR A 45 10.12 -25.87 -7.45
C THR A 45 9.94 -27.17 -8.22
N ASN A 46 9.13 -27.16 -9.28
CA ASN A 46 8.95 -28.34 -10.15
C ASN A 46 10.25 -28.74 -10.84
N ALA A 47 11.00 -27.80 -11.41
CA ALA A 47 12.28 -28.08 -12.06
C ALA A 47 13.31 -28.68 -11.08
N LEU A 48 13.40 -28.17 -9.84
CA LEU A 48 14.28 -28.74 -8.82
C LEU A 48 13.88 -30.14 -8.42
N SER A 49 12.57 -30.43 -8.29
CA SER A 49 12.07 -31.77 -8.01
C SER A 49 12.51 -32.76 -9.10
N VAL A 50 12.32 -32.40 -10.38
CA VAL A 50 12.75 -33.19 -11.52
C VAL A 50 14.27 -33.39 -11.52
N MET A 51 15.07 -32.39 -11.17
CA MET A 51 16.52 -32.52 -11.05
C MET A 51 16.91 -33.50 -9.94
N ILE A 52 16.29 -33.44 -8.79
CA ILE A 52 16.54 -34.34 -7.66
C ILE A 52 16.22 -35.80 -8.07
N ASP A 53 15.07 -36.02 -8.71
CA ASP A 53 14.66 -37.31 -9.16
C ASP A 53 15.65 -37.87 -10.21
N ALA A 54 16.06 -37.03 -11.15
CA ALA A 54 17.07 -37.42 -12.18
C ALA A 54 18.40 -37.83 -11.55
N PHE A 55 18.88 -37.11 -10.52
CA PHE A 55 20.10 -37.49 -9.80
C PHE A 55 19.96 -38.80 -9.01
N SER A 56 18.75 -39.21 -8.66
CA SER A 56 18.51 -40.50 -7.98
C SER A 56 18.68 -41.68 -8.92
N TYR A 57 18.50 -41.50 -10.22
CA TYR A 57 18.68 -42.56 -11.25
C TYR A 57 20.03 -42.48 -11.93
N ASN A 58 20.54 -41.25 -12.24
CA ASN A 58 21.79 -41.02 -12.95
C ASN A 58 22.22 -39.55 -12.78
N LYS A 59 22.96 -39.00 -13.74
CA LYS A 59 23.37 -37.60 -13.75
C LYS A 59 22.34 -36.73 -14.48
N PHE A 60 21.93 -35.62 -13.84
CA PHE A 60 21.20 -34.57 -14.52
C PHE A 60 22.12 -33.89 -15.54
N LYS A 61 21.64 -33.71 -16.77
CA LYS A 61 22.32 -32.97 -17.82
C LYS A 61 21.39 -31.91 -18.37
N SER A 62 21.81 -30.64 -18.27
CA SER A 62 21.06 -29.55 -18.90
C SER A 62 21.26 -29.53 -20.42
N ILE A 63 20.29 -28.90 -21.12
CA ILE A 63 20.40 -28.60 -22.54
C ILE A 63 21.52 -27.58 -22.78
N SER A 64 22.00 -27.50 -24.03
CA SER A 64 23.08 -26.60 -24.40
C SER A 64 22.71 -25.12 -24.30
N GLU A 65 23.68 -24.23 -24.11
CA GLU A 65 23.48 -22.77 -24.12
C GLU A 65 22.77 -22.26 -25.37
N LYS A 66 23.02 -22.89 -26.52
CA LYS A 66 22.37 -22.56 -27.80
C LYS A 66 20.89 -22.90 -27.79
N GLU A 67 20.53 -24.06 -27.24
CA GLU A 67 19.13 -24.48 -27.11
C GLU A 67 18.39 -23.58 -26.11
N ILE A 68 19.02 -23.25 -24.97
CA ILE A 68 18.47 -22.28 -24.02
C ILE A 68 18.20 -20.94 -24.70
N PHE A 69 19.18 -20.43 -25.48
CA PHE A 69 19.00 -19.17 -26.22
C PHE A 69 17.86 -19.27 -27.24
N CYS A 70 17.71 -20.34 -27.99
CA CYS A 70 16.63 -20.52 -28.95
C CYS A 70 15.23 -20.50 -28.28
N MET A 71 15.10 -21.06 -27.08
CA MET A 71 13.85 -21.06 -26.34
C MET A 71 13.54 -19.68 -25.71
N GLU A 72 14.53 -19.08 -25.06
CA GLU A 72 14.40 -17.79 -24.38
C GLU A 72 14.08 -16.63 -25.35
N TYR A 73 14.60 -16.68 -26.57
CA TYR A 73 14.44 -15.64 -27.58
C TYR A 73 13.49 -16.04 -28.72
N TRP A 74 12.66 -17.05 -28.52
CA TRP A 74 11.66 -17.44 -29.50
C TRP A 74 10.62 -16.35 -29.72
N PRO A 75 10.46 -15.81 -30.97
CA PRO A 75 9.62 -14.63 -31.21
C PRO A 75 8.14 -14.78 -30.80
N LEU A 76 7.60 -16.00 -30.92
CA LEU A 76 6.20 -16.27 -30.52
C LEU A 76 6.02 -16.22 -28.99
N GLU A 77 6.99 -16.68 -28.20
CA GLU A 77 6.98 -16.56 -26.76
C GLU A 77 7.16 -15.10 -26.32
N LEU A 78 8.09 -14.38 -26.97
CA LEU A 78 8.27 -12.94 -26.69
C LEU A 78 7.03 -12.10 -27.02
N ALA A 79 6.26 -12.47 -28.04
CA ALA A 79 5.01 -11.77 -28.38
C ALA A 79 3.96 -11.89 -27.27
N LYS A 80 3.92 -13.01 -26.56
CA LYS A 80 3.02 -13.22 -25.40
C LYS A 80 3.38 -12.34 -24.19
N LEU A 81 4.66 -11.95 -24.07
CA LEU A 81 5.18 -11.17 -22.93
C LEU A 81 4.95 -9.66 -23.06
N LYS A 82 4.41 -9.17 -24.18
CA LYS A 82 4.07 -7.75 -24.37
C LYS A 82 2.91 -7.36 -23.46
N LYS A 83 3.23 -6.92 -22.24
CA LYS A 83 2.29 -6.31 -21.31
C LYS A 83 2.54 -4.80 -21.20
N THR A 84 1.49 -4.01 -21.06
CA THR A 84 1.58 -2.59 -20.71
C THR A 84 2.23 -2.48 -19.33
N ASN A 85 3.30 -1.70 -19.21
CA ASN A 85 3.89 -1.38 -17.92
C ASN A 85 2.97 -0.35 -17.23
N LEU A 86 2.36 -0.75 -16.11
CA LEU A 86 1.58 0.15 -15.26
C LEU A 86 2.52 0.91 -14.30
N SER A 87 2.13 2.13 -13.92
CA SER A 87 3.00 3.05 -13.16
C SER A 87 3.44 2.54 -11.81
N LEU A 88 2.61 1.70 -11.15
CA LEU A 88 2.89 1.14 -9.83
C LEU A 88 3.08 -0.38 -9.87
N GLN A 89 3.37 -0.93 -11.05
CA GLN A 89 3.59 -2.35 -11.20
C GLN A 89 4.75 -2.82 -10.34
N GLY A 90 4.50 -3.83 -9.51
CA GLY A 90 5.48 -4.40 -8.58
C GLY A 90 5.56 -3.69 -7.24
N ASN A 91 4.94 -2.53 -7.06
CA ASN A 91 4.87 -1.88 -5.75
C ASN A 91 3.86 -2.59 -4.84
N VAL A 92 4.21 -2.74 -3.59
CA VAL A 92 3.36 -3.26 -2.52
C VAL A 92 2.79 -2.11 -1.71
N THR A 93 1.47 -1.89 -1.80
CA THR A 93 0.78 -0.79 -1.14
C THR A 93 -0.08 -1.29 0.02
N VAL A 94 0.15 -0.75 1.21
CA VAL A 94 -0.63 -1.05 2.43
C VAL A 94 -1.51 0.14 2.79
N ILE A 95 -2.81 -0.08 2.98
CA ILE A 95 -3.81 0.97 3.22
C ILE A 95 -4.55 0.69 4.52
N SER A 96 -4.40 1.54 5.55
CA SER A 96 -5.18 1.46 6.78
C SER A 96 -6.56 2.09 6.62
N GLY A 97 -7.59 1.51 7.30
CA GLY A 97 -8.98 1.89 7.05
C GLY A 97 -9.39 1.59 5.60
N GLY A 98 -8.89 0.48 5.07
CA GLY A 98 -9.00 0.10 3.66
C GLY A 98 -10.41 -0.26 3.21
N LEU A 99 -11.31 -0.63 4.12
CA LEU A 99 -12.72 -0.89 3.83
C LEU A 99 -13.59 0.38 3.91
N GLY A 100 -13.02 1.50 4.39
CA GLY A 100 -13.69 2.79 4.41
C GLY A 100 -13.84 3.41 3.01
N ALA A 101 -14.74 4.39 2.86
CA ALA A 101 -15.06 5.00 1.57
C ALA A 101 -13.82 5.57 0.84
N ILE A 102 -12.95 6.29 1.54
CA ILE A 102 -11.73 6.87 0.96
C ILE A 102 -10.69 5.78 0.73
N GLY A 103 -10.42 4.94 1.75
CA GLY A 103 -9.43 3.87 1.66
C GLY A 103 -9.71 2.90 0.52
N TYR A 104 -10.96 2.48 0.36
CA TYR A 104 -11.34 1.54 -0.70
C TYR A 104 -11.23 2.14 -2.12
N LYS A 105 -11.61 3.42 -2.29
CA LYS A 105 -11.46 4.09 -3.59
C LYS A 105 -9.99 4.34 -3.94
N THR A 106 -9.19 4.69 -2.96
CA THR A 106 -7.73 4.77 -3.10
C THR A 106 -7.17 3.41 -3.52
N ALA A 107 -7.57 2.33 -2.83
CA ALA A 107 -7.16 0.97 -3.16
C ALA A 107 -7.45 0.58 -4.60
N LEU A 108 -8.65 0.89 -5.10
CA LEU A 108 -9.02 0.63 -6.50
C LEU A 108 -8.13 1.37 -7.49
N LYS A 109 -7.75 2.63 -7.21
CA LYS A 109 -6.84 3.39 -8.07
C LYS A 109 -5.44 2.77 -8.09
N PHE A 110 -4.91 2.41 -6.93
CA PHE A 110 -3.60 1.75 -6.84
C PHE A 110 -3.59 0.39 -7.55
N LEU A 111 -4.66 -0.39 -7.41
CA LEU A 111 -4.81 -1.66 -8.11
C LEU A 111 -4.83 -1.47 -9.64
N ASN A 112 -5.55 -0.47 -10.14
CA ASN A 112 -5.60 -0.17 -11.58
C ASN A 112 -4.25 0.28 -12.14
N GLU A 113 -3.38 0.86 -11.31
CA GLU A 113 -2.01 1.23 -11.67
C GLU A 113 -1.01 0.06 -11.48
N GLY A 114 -1.49 -1.14 -11.14
CA GLY A 114 -0.69 -2.36 -11.08
C GLY A 114 -0.01 -2.64 -9.75
N SER A 115 -0.35 -1.92 -8.69
CA SER A 115 0.17 -2.22 -7.35
C SER A 115 -0.47 -3.48 -6.77
N GLU A 116 0.31 -4.24 -6.00
CA GLU A 116 -0.20 -5.23 -5.05
C GLU A 116 -0.82 -4.48 -3.86
N VAL A 117 -2.14 -4.55 -3.71
CA VAL A 117 -2.88 -3.76 -2.71
C VAL A 117 -3.29 -4.60 -1.52
N ILE A 118 -2.91 -4.16 -0.34
CA ILE A 118 -3.23 -4.77 0.94
C ILE A 118 -4.06 -3.80 1.78
N LEU A 119 -5.25 -4.24 2.19
CA LEU A 119 -6.15 -3.48 3.04
C LEU A 119 -5.99 -3.93 4.49
N LEU A 120 -5.85 -2.96 5.40
CA LEU A 120 -5.92 -3.15 6.85
C LEU A 120 -7.19 -2.48 7.38
N ASP A 121 -7.99 -3.22 8.14
CA ASP A 121 -9.16 -2.68 8.82
C ASP A 121 -9.48 -3.52 10.07
N ASN A 122 -10.17 -2.97 11.05
CA ASN A 122 -10.56 -3.69 12.27
C ASN A 122 -11.90 -4.41 12.18
N ILE A 123 -12.50 -4.43 10.99
CA ILE A 123 -13.78 -5.10 10.72
C ILE A 123 -13.50 -6.52 10.24
N LYS A 124 -14.14 -7.53 10.84
CA LYS A 124 -14.10 -8.89 10.30
C LYS A 124 -14.69 -8.93 8.90
N TYR A 125 -13.87 -9.26 7.91
CA TYR A 125 -14.30 -9.29 6.52
C TYR A 125 -13.87 -10.61 5.86
N ASN A 126 -14.87 -11.46 5.59
CA ASN A 126 -14.64 -12.81 5.08
C ASN A 126 -14.88 -12.96 3.57
N LYS A 127 -15.17 -11.85 2.87
CA LYS A 127 -15.40 -11.88 1.42
C LYS A 127 -14.10 -11.67 0.67
N ASN A 128 -13.95 -12.36 -0.46
CA ASN A 128 -12.82 -12.13 -1.34
C ASN A 128 -12.96 -10.75 -2.00
N ILE A 129 -11.92 -9.93 -1.89
CA ILE A 129 -11.84 -8.65 -2.57
C ILE A 129 -10.98 -8.87 -3.82
N LYS A 130 -11.62 -8.91 -4.98
CA LYS A 130 -10.95 -9.23 -6.24
C LYS A 130 -9.71 -8.36 -6.46
N GLY A 131 -8.55 -9.01 -6.56
CA GLY A 131 -7.26 -8.35 -6.84
C GLY A 131 -6.60 -7.68 -5.65
N MET A 132 -7.16 -7.79 -4.43
CA MET A 132 -6.59 -7.20 -3.22
C MET A 132 -6.50 -8.23 -2.10
N SER A 133 -5.53 -8.05 -1.22
CA SER A 133 -5.46 -8.82 0.03
C SER A 133 -6.03 -8.01 1.20
N TYR A 134 -6.59 -8.71 2.17
CA TYR A 134 -7.13 -8.14 3.39
C TYR A 134 -6.50 -8.76 4.62
N PHE A 135 -6.18 -7.94 5.61
CA PHE A 135 -5.80 -8.38 6.95
C PHE A 135 -6.62 -7.62 7.99
N GLU A 136 -7.27 -8.36 8.89
CA GLU A 136 -7.88 -7.77 10.08
C GLU A 136 -6.75 -7.24 10.98
N CYS A 137 -6.82 -5.95 11.31
CA CYS A 137 -5.81 -5.26 12.09
C CYS A 137 -6.41 -4.02 12.75
N ASP A 138 -6.40 -3.97 14.08
CA ASP A 138 -6.64 -2.74 14.80
C ASP A 138 -5.35 -1.92 14.86
N VAL A 139 -5.30 -0.87 14.06
CA VAL A 139 -4.11 -0.01 13.96
C VAL A 139 -3.84 0.83 15.22
N THR A 140 -4.70 0.78 16.24
CA THR A 140 -4.44 1.34 17.56
C THR A 140 -3.60 0.42 18.44
N ILE A 141 -3.42 -0.85 18.02
CA ILE A 141 -2.67 -1.88 18.73
C ILE A 141 -1.34 -2.13 18.00
N GLU A 142 -0.26 -1.65 18.57
CA GLU A 142 1.08 -1.73 17.95
C GLU A 142 1.53 -3.16 17.60
N SER A 143 1.24 -4.11 18.48
CA SER A 143 1.61 -5.52 18.26
C SER A 143 0.86 -6.16 17.07
N GLU A 144 -0.38 -5.74 16.79
CA GLU A 144 -1.13 -6.20 15.61
C GLU A 144 -0.52 -5.66 14.32
N ILE A 145 -0.14 -4.37 14.31
CA ILE A 145 0.56 -3.76 13.17
C ILE A 145 1.84 -4.54 12.86
N ASN A 146 2.67 -4.79 13.89
CA ASN A 146 3.93 -5.52 13.72
C ASN A 146 3.70 -6.92 13.13
N LYS A 147 2.77 -7.66 13.68
CA LYS A 147 2.40 -9.00 13.21
C LYS A 147 1.93 -9.00 11.75
N VAL A 148 1.12 -8.01 11.37
CA VAL A 148 0.56 -7.94 10.02
C VAL A 148 1.63 -7.46 9.02
N LEU A 149 2.42 -6.43 9.32
CA LEU A 149 3.49 -5.96 8.45
C LEU A 149 4.55 -7.05 8.22
N LYS A 150 4.87 -7.85 9.25
CA LYS A 150 5.76 -9.01 9.11
C LYS A 150 5.19 -10.03 8.10
N LYS A 151 3.91 -10.41 8.23
CA LYS A 151 3.25 -11.32 7.29
C LYS A 151 3.21 -10.77 5.86
N ILE A 152 2.98 -9.47 5.70
CA ILE A 152 3.01 -8.80 4.39
C ILE A 152 4.41 -8.90 3.79
N SER A 153 5.45 -8.57 4.56
CA SER A 153 6.83 -8.62 4.10
C SER A 153 7.27 -10.04 3.73
N GLU A 154 6.87 -11.05 4.51
CA GLU A 154 7.14 -12.46 4.21
C GLU A 154 6.44 -12.92 2.93
N LYS A 155 5.21 -12.48 2.70
CA LYS A 155 4.39 -12.90 1.55
C LYS A 155 4.78 -12.19 0.26
N TYR A 156 5.02 -10.87 0.32
CA TYR A 156 5.21 -10.01 -0.87
C TYR A 156 6.67 -9.57 -1.06
N GLY A 157 7.57 -9.93 -0.15
CA GLY A 157 8.98 -9.56 -0.20
C GLY A 157 9.29 -8.17 0.35
N GLY A 158 8.29 -7.44 0.83
CA GLY A 158 8.46 -6.10 1.42
C GLY A 158 7.24 -5.21 1.27
N ILE A 159 7.44 -3.91 1.46
CA ILE A 159 6.43 -2.85 1.30
C ILE A 159 7.07 -1.66 0.57
N ASP A 160 6.30 -0.88 -0.19
CA ASP A 160 6.80 0.29 -0.91
C ASP A 160 6.00 1.54 -0.59
N ILE A 161 4.68 1.40 -0.42
CA ILE A 161 3.76 2.52 -0.23
C ILE A 161 2.85 2.25 0.95
N ILE A 162 2.75 3.24 1.85
CA ILE A 162 1.82 3.20 2.99
C ILE A 162 0.82 4.35 2.85
N ILE A 163 -0.47 4.01 2.84
CA ILE A 163 -1.56 5.00 2.93
C ILE A 163 -2.13 4.92 4.35
N SER A 164 -1.69 5.83 5.19
CA SER A 164 -2.14 5.95 6.57
C SER A 164 -3.45 6.75 6.61
N ASN A 165 -4.59 6.02 6.51
CA ASN A 165 -5.89 6.61 6.25
C ASN A 165 -6.93 6.34 7.35
N ALA A 166 -6.76 5.34 8.20
CA ALA A 166 -7.69 5.05 9.30
C ALA A 166 -8.00 6.31 10.11
N GLY A 167 -9.24 6.50 10.51
CA GLY A 167 -9.62 7.69 11.25
C GLY A 167 -11.05 7.67 11.74
N PHE A 168 -11.30 8.45 12.76
CA PHE A 168 -12.57 8.54 13.43
C PHE A 168 -12.82 9.98 13.93
N ALA A 169 -14.04 10.48 13.89
CA ALA A 169 -14.37 11.82 14.35
C ALA A 169 -15.54 11.81 15.32
N ILE A 170 -15.32 12.39 16.49
CA ILE A 170 -16.37 12.76 17.44
C ILE A 170 -16.53 14.28 17.37
N GLN A 171 -17.78 14.75 17.34
CA GLN A 171 -18.11 16.17 17.46
C GLN A 171 -18.62 16.46 18.86
N ARG A 172 -17.91 17.34 19.58
CA ARG A 172 -18.29 17.84 20.89
C ARG A 172 -17.84 19.29 21.03
N SER A 173 -18.56 20.08 21.82
CA SER A 173 -18.05 21.38 22.25
C SER A 173 -16.82 21.17 23.15
N LEU A 174 -15.97 22.18 23.26
CA LEU A 174 -14.81 22.11 24.16
C LEU A 174 -15.20 21.87 25.62
N GLU A 175 -16.35 22.36 26.02
CA GLU A 175 -16.90 22.20 27.38
C GLU A 175 -17.31 20.75 27.69
N ASP A 176 -17.70 19.99 26.65
CA ASP A 176 -18.18 18.61 26.77
C ASP A 176 -17.11 17.54 26.47
N ILE A 177 -15.87 17.95 26.17
CA ILE A 177 -14.79 17.01 25.87
C ILE A 177 -14.14 16.53 27.17
N ASP A 178 -14.35 15.27 27.50
CA ASP A 178 -13.65 14.59 28.58
C ASP A 178 -12.34 13.90 28.08
N LYS A 179 -11.56 13.42 29.05
CA LYS A 179 -10.30 12.71 28.79
C LYS A 179 -10.51 11.47 27.93
N LEU A 180 -11.58 10.71 28.13
CA LEU A 180 -11.85 9.47 27.40
C LEU A 180 -12.06 9.74 25.90
N ILE A 181 -12.80 10.80 25.58
CA ILE A 181 -13.02 11.25 24.19
C ILE A 181 -11.69 11.64 23.53
N LEU A 182 -10.85 12.39 24.25
CA LEU A 182 -9.53 12.79 23.74
C LEU A 182 -8.62 11.58 23.54
N ASP A 183 -8.49 10.71 24.52
CA ASP A 183 -7.66 9.51 24.46
C ASP A 183 -8.06 8.63 23.26
N LYS A 184 -9.35 8.36 23.09
CA LYS A 184 -9.87 7.61 21.96
C LYS A 184 -9.57 8.29 20.61
N SER A 185 -9.70 9.60 20.56
CA SER A 185 -9.42 10.33 19.33
C SER A 185 -7.94 10.38 19.00
N PHE A 186 -7.07 10.57 19.98
CA PHE A 186 -5.63 10.50 19.80
C PHE A 186 -5.17 9.09 19.44
N ALA A 187 -5.74 8.05 20.05
CA ALA A 187 -5.40 6.66 19.72
C ALA A 187 -5.51 6.38 18.21
N ILE A 188 -6.65 6.73 17.60
CA ILE A 188 -6.88 6.40 16.18
C ILE A 188 -6.36 7.48 15.21
N ASN A 189 -6.45 8.79 15.56
CA ASN A 189 -6.10 9.85 14.61
C ASN A 189 -4.65 10.34 14.73
N PHE A 190 -3.88 9.84 15.71
CA PHE A 190 -2.46 10.16 15.87
C PHE A 190 -1.61 8.93 16.14
N PHE A 191 -1.81 8.19 17.25
CA PHE A 191 -0.94 7.07 17.62
C PHE A 191 -0.99 5.94 16.60
N ALA A 192 -2.15 5.58 16.05
CA ALA A 192 -2.28 4.58 15.01
C ALA A 192 -1.44 4.94 13.75
N HIS A 193 -1.47 6.20 13.36
CA HIS A 193 -0.64 6.68 12.24
C HIS A 193 0.84 6.64 12.59
N HIS A 194 1.21 7.00 13.82
CA HIS A 194 2.59 6.96 14.30
C HIS A 194 3.12 5.52 14.30
N TYR A 195 2.42 4.57 14.93
CA TYR A 195 2.85 3.18 15.02
C TYR A 195 2.99 2.53 13.64
N LEU A 196 1.99 2.70 12.77
CA LEU A 196 2.06 2.19 11.41
C LEU A 196 3.26 2.75 10.65
N THR A 197 3.50 4.05 10.78
CA THR A 197 4.63 4.73 10.12
C THR A 197 5.97 4.26 10.67
N GLN A 198 6.13 4.21 11.98
CA GLN A 198 7.37 3.83 12.65
C GLN A 198 7.82 2.43 12.24
N GLN A 199 6.91 1.46 12.27
CA GLN A 199 7.21 0.09 11.90
C GLN A 199 7.44 -0.07 10.39
N SER A 200 6.71 0.68 9.56
CA SER A 200 6.92 0.69 8.11
C SER A 200 8.27 1.31 7.74
N VAL A 201 8.69 2.38 8.41
CA VAL A 201 10.01 3.00 8.20
C VAL A 201 11.15 2.03 8.51
N GLU A 202 11.02 1.20 9.52
CA GLU A 202 12.02 0.19 9.84
C GLU A 202 12.18 -0.83 8.70
N ILE A 203 11.09 -1.30 8.13
CA ILE A 203 11.09 -2.20 6.97
C ILE A 203 11.71 -1.51 5.75
N LEU A 204 11.24 -0.31 5.39
CA LEU A 204 11.73 0.46 4.24
C LEU A 204 13.23 0.77 4.34
N LYS A 205 13.74 1.07 5.54
CA LYS A 205 15.18 1.26 5.76
C LYS A 205 15.97 -0.02 5.49
N ARG A 206 15.49 -1.18 5.94
CA ARG A 206 16.14 -2.48 5.69
C ARG A 206 16.14 -2.85 4.21
N GLN A 207 15.08 -2.52 3.49
CA GLN A 207 14.97 -2.74 2.04
C GLN A 207 15.95 -1.87 1.24
N SER A 208 16.28 -0.68 1.74
CA SER A 208 17.16 0.29 1.08
C SER A 208 16.71 0.72 -0.33
N THR A 209 15.42 0.56 -0.64
CA THR A 209 14.81 0.93 -1.94
C THR A 209 14.09 2.27 -1.89
N GLY A 210 14.04 2.91 -0.69
CA GLY A 210 13.20 4.06 -0.45
C GLY A 210 11.74 3.66 -0.21
N GLY A 211 10.80 4.60 -0.37
CA GLY A 211 9.38 4.36 -0.21
C GLY A 211 8.55 5.62 -0.15
N SER A 212 7.24 5.48 0.00
CA SER A 212 6.33 6.62 0.12
C SER A 212 5.26 6.38 1.19
N ILE A 213 5.13 7.32 2.12
CA ILE A 213 4.09 7.29 3.16
C ILE A 213 3.20 8.51 3.00
N LEU A 214 1.90 8.26 2.80
CA LEU A 214 0.89 9.28 2.63
C LEU A 214 -0.09 9.25 3.81
N PHE A 215 -0.24 10.40 4.46
CA PHE A 215 -1.17 10.57 5.57
C PHE A 215 -2.47 11.21 5.10
N ASN A 216 -3.60 10.62 5.44
CA ASN A 216 -4.89 11.29 5.35
C ASN A 216 -5.05 12.21 6.58
N ILE A 217 -4.60 13.45 6.43
CA ILE A 217 -4.62 14.45 7.51
C ILE A 217 -6.06 14.99 7.63
N SER A 218 -6.29 16.19 7.40
CA SER A 218 -7.60 16.84 7.32
C SER A 218 -7.40 18.34 7.23
N LYS A 219 -8.33 19.05 6.62
CA LYS A 219 -8.44 20.51 6.74
C LYS A 219 -8.50 20.98 8.20
N GLN A 220 -9.06 20.17 9.12
CA GLN A 220 -9.13 20.50 10.55
C GLN A 220 -7.76 20.64 11.24
N ALA A 221 -6.69 20.11 10.62
CA ALA A 221 -5.33 20.29 11.11
C ALA A 221 -4.82 21.73 10.97
N VAL A 222 -5.38 22.50 10.03
CA VAL A 222 -4.95 23.86 9.69
C VAL A 222 -6.04 24.88 10.01
N ASN A 223 -7.30 24.59 9.67
CA ASN A 223 -8.44 25.45 9.85
C ASN A 223 -9.47 24.79 10.81
N PRO A 224 -9.43 25.12 12.09
CA PRO A 224 -10.32 24.50 13.07
C PRO A 224 -11.79 24.84 12.78
N GLY A 225 -12.65 23.89 13.03
CA GLY A 225 -14.10 24.05 12.96
C GLY A 225 -14.73 23.98 14.34
N VAL A 226 -15.85 24.65 14.52
CA VAL A 226 -16.62 24.60 15.76
C VAL A 226 -17.00 23.16 16.11
N ASN A 227 -16.82 22.74 17.35
CA ASN A 227 -17.09 21.40 17.88
C ASN A 227 -16.21 20.28 17.29
N PHE A 228 -15.04 20.60 16.73
CA PHE A 228 -14.11 19.64 16.15
C PHE A 228 -12.78 19.50 16.89
N ALA A 229 -12.64 20.09 18.06
CA ALA A 229 -11.36 20.08 18.78
C ALA A 229 -10.87 18.63 19.04
N SER A 230 -11.75 17.71 19.46
CA SER A 230 -11.37 16.31 19.68
C SER A 230 -10.77 15.63 18.44
N TYR A 231 -11.18 16.02 17.24
CA TYR A 231 -10.63 15.51 15.99
C TYR A 231 -9.49 16.37 15.42
N GLY A 232 -9.64 17.71 15.53
CA GLY A 232 -8.66 18.66 14.98
C GLY A 232 -7.31 18.60 15.67
N LEU A 233 -7.28 18.46 17.00
CA LEU A 233 -6.05 18.38 17.79
C LEU A 233 -5.14 17.22 17.35
N PRO A 234 -5.59 15.95 17.33
CA PRO A 234 -4.73 14.87 16.86
C PRO A 234 -4.36 15.00 15.37
N LYS A 235 -5.20 15.60 14.52
CA LYS A 235 -4.85 15.83 13.11
C LYS A 235 -3.82 16.97 12.94
N ALA A 236 -3.82 17.97 13.80
CA ALA A 236 -2.78 19.00 13.82
C ALA A 236 -1.42 18.42 14.27
N THR A 237 -1.43 17.60 15.32
CA THR A 237 -0.21 16.88 15.74
C THR A 237 0.28 15.89 14.68
N LEU A 238 -0.63 15.22 13.95
CA LEU A 238 -0.29 14.35 12.84
C LEU A 238 0.40 15.11 11.68
N LEU A 239 -0.06 16.32 11.36
CA LEU A 239 0.58 17.17 10.36
C LEU A 239 2.01 17.54 10.75
N PHE A 240 2.24 17.84 12.03
CA PHE A 240 3.59 18.10 12.53
C PHE A 240 4.45 16.83 12.48
N LEU A 241 3.91 15.69 12.95
CA LEU A 241 4.60 14.40 12.92
C LEU A 241 5.05 14.00 11.51
N MET A 242 4.20 14.20 10.50
CA MET A 242 4.56 13.95 9.10
C MET A 242 5.80 14.73 8.67
N LYS A 243 5.87 16.03 9.03
CA LYS A 243 7.03 16.88 8.72
C LYS A 243 8.29 16.38 9.44
N GLN A 244 8.15 15.96 10.69
CA GLN A 244 9.26 15.41 11.48
C GLN A 244 9.80 14.11 10.84
N TYR A 245 8.93 13.21 10.42
CA TYR A 245 9.34 12.01 9.68
C TYR A 245 10.04 12.34 8.35
N ALA A 246 9.57 13.34 7.61
CA ALA A 246 10.20 13.78 6.38
C ALA A 246 11.62 14.29 6.60
N LEU A 247 11.85 15.06 7.66
CA LEU A 247 13.17 15.58 8.04
C LEU A 247 14.14 14.47 8.46
N GLU A 248 13.68 13.53 9.29
CA GLU A 248 14.54 12.51 9.87
C GLU A 248 14.86 11.37 8.88
N PHE A 249 13.89 10.96 8.06
CA PHE A 249 13.98 9.76 7.24
C PHE A 249 14.07 10.01 5.73
N GLY A 250 13.97 11.26 5.28
CA GLY A 250 14.16 11.61 3.86
C GLY A 250 15.51 11.17 3.28
N LYS A 251 16.56 11.17 4.11
CA LYS A 251 17.90 10.67 3.74
C LYS A 251 17.95 9.19 3.33
N TYR A 252 16.93 8.40 3.67
CA TYR A 252 16.78 7.00 3.26
C TYR A 252 15.94 6.84 1.98
N GLY A 253 15.63 7.94 1.28
CA GLY A 253 14.76 7.90 0.10
C GLY A 253 13.28 7.69 0.41
N ILE A 254 12.88 7.83 1.70
CA ILE A 254 11.49 7.67 2.12
C ILE A 254 10.80 9.05 2.09
N ARG A 255 9.72 9.16 1.32
CA ARG A 255 8.95 10.39 1.16
C ARG A 255 7.72 10.36 2.06
N PHE A 256 7.45 11.47 2.74
CA PHE A 256 6.29 11.64 3.62
C PHE A 256 5.46 12.83 3.14
N ASN A 257 4.21 12.57 2.80
CA ASN A 257 3.27 13.57 2.33
C ASN A 257 1.93 13.44 3.02
N GLY A 258 1.09 14.46 2.92
CA GLY A 258 -0.23 14.45 3.54
C GLY A 258 -1.29 15.10 2.65
N ILE A 259 -2.51 14.59 2.74
CA ILE A 259 -3.69 15.14 2.08
C ILE A 259 -4.56 15.83 3.13
N ASN A 260 -4.86 17.11 2.90
CA ASN A 260 -5.82 17.87 3.71
C ASN A 260 -7.24 17.73 3.15
N ALA A 261 -7.84 16.54 3.34
CA ALA A 261 -9.20 16.29 2.87
C ALA A 261 -10.25 17.18 3.56
N ASP A 262 -11.22 17.70 2.79
CA ASP A 262 -12.36 18.46 3.28
C ASP A 262 -13.68 17.91 2.72
N ARG A 263 -14.68 17.73 3.58
CA ARG A 263 -16.09 17.44 3.25
C ARG A 263 -16.32 16.32 2.22
N ILE A 264 -15.59 15.22 2.34
CA ILE A 264 -15.82 14.04 1.50
C ILE A 264 -16.90 13.15 2.14
N LYS A 265 -17.90 12.74 1.36
CA LYS A 265 -18.91 11.76 1.79
C LYS A 265 -18.23 10.44 2.18
N SER A 266 -18.35 10.07 3.45
CA SER A 266 -17.68 8.91 4.04
C SER A 266 -18.39 8.45 5.30
N GLY A 267 -17.86 7.46 6.01
CA GLY A 267 -18.34 7.09 7.34
C GLY A 267 -18.30 8.25 8.36
N LEU A 268 -17.33 9.18 8.19
CA LEU A 268 -17.19 10.37 9.01
C LEU A 268 -18.16 11.50 8.60
N MET A 269 -18.58 11.53 7.34
CA MET A 269 -19.45 12.56 6.76
C MET A 269 -20.72 11.93 6.19
N THR A 270 -21.55 11.39 7.10
CA THR A 270 -22.84 10.79 6.72
C THR A 270 -23.84 11.82 6.22
N LYS A 271 -24.84 11.40 5.46
CA LYS A 271 -25.94 12.29 4.99
C LYS A 271 -26.57 13.09 6.13
N LYS A 272 -26.78 12.46 7.31
CA LYS A 272 -27.35 13.09 8.50
C LYS A 272 -26.46 14.22 9.03
N ILE A 273 -25.14 14.00 9.10
CA ILE A 273 -24.16 14.99 9.53
C ILE A 273 -24.08 16.14 8.54
N ILE A 274 -24.05 15.85 7.24
CA ILE A 274 -24.01 16.86 6.17
C ILE A 274 -25.25 17.76 6.25
N SER A 275 -26.45 17.17 6.33
CA SER A 275 -27.71 17.91 6.43
C SER A 275 -27.74 18.83 7.67
N LYS A 276 -27.37 18.28 8.86
CA LYS A 276 -27.30 19.07 10.10
C LYS A 276 -26.36 20.28 9.97
N ARG A 277 -25.20 20.08 9.33
CA ARG A 277 -24.19 21.15 9.16
C ARG A 277 -24.59 22.19 8.14
N ALA A 278 -25.19 21.78 7.02
CA ALA A 278 -25.73 22.70 6.03
C ALA A 278 -26.80 23.59 6.65
N LYS A 279 -27.79 23.00 7.36
CA LYS A 279 -28.84 23.73 8.08
C LYS A 279 -28.29 24.72 9.11
N ALA A 280 -27.30 24.30 9.91
CA ALA A 280 -26.68 25.18 10.91
C ALA A 280 -25.95 26.40 10.30
N ARG A 281 -25.70 26.41 8.99
CA ARG A 281 -25.07 27.52 8.25
C ARG A 281 -26.02 28.24 7.32
N GLY A 282 -27.31 27.89 7.34
CA GLY A 282 -28.29 28.46 6.41
C GLY A 282 -28.03 28.11 4.93
N LEU A 283 -27.35 26.99 4.68
CA LEU A 283 -26.95 26.57 3.33
C LEU A 283 -27.75 25.34 2.87
N SER A 284 -27.92 25.23 1.54
CA SER A 284 -28.34 23.97 0.95
C SER A 284 -27.24 22.90 1.12
N ILE A 285 -27.58 21.62 1.02
CA ILE A 285 -26.59 20.54 1.06
C ILE A 285 -25.56 20.71 -0.07
N ASN A 286 -26.00 21.10 -1.24
CA ASN A 286 -25.14 21.31 -2.40
C ASN A 286 -24.15 22.47 -2.15
N ASP A 287 -24.63 23.63 -1.70
CA ASP A 287 -23.77 24.78 -1.41
C ASP A 287 -22.78 24.46 -0.27
N TYR A 288 -23.23 23.70 0.72
CA TYR A 288 -22.34 23.26 1.79
C TYR A 288 -21.24 22.35 1.28
N MET A 289 -21.52 21.38 0.42
CA MET A 289 -20.54 20.42 -0.11
C MET A 289 -19.62 21.02 -1.19
N SER A 290 -20.13 21.99 -1.97
CA SER A 290 -19.35 22.72 -2.99
C SER A 290 -18.72 24.02 -2.48
N GLY A 291 -18.80 24.30 -1.18
CA GLY A 291 -18.27 25.52 -0.54
C GLY A 291 -16.74 25.56 -0.45
N ASN A 292 -16.04 25.27 -1.52
CA ASN A 292 -14.60 25.40 -1.72
C ASN A 292 -14.32 26.34 -2.91
N LEU A 293 -13.05 26.67 -3.14
CA LEU A 293 -12.66 27.59 -4.22
C LEU A 293 -13.06 27.07 -5.61
N LEU A 294 -13.06 25.77 -5.82
CA LEU A 294 -13.44 25.15 -7.09
C LEU A 294 -14.96 25.09 -7.31
N LYS A 295 -15.76 25.47 -6.30
CA LYS A 295 -17.24 25.38 -6.32
C LYS A 295 -17.76 24.00 -6.73
N LYS A 296 -17.04 22.95 -6.34
CA LYS A 296 -17.31 21.56 -6.71
C LYS A 296 -17.36 20.67 -5.47
N GLU A 297 -18.29 19.71 -5.46
CA GLU A 297 -18.25 18.63 -4.46
C GLU A 297 -17.00 17.76 -4.72
N VAL A 298 -16.21 17.53 -3.67
CA VAL A 298 -15.07 16.60 -3.71
C VAL A 298 -15.57 15.20 -3.35
N LYS A 299 -15.27 14.23 -4.19
CA LYS A 299 -15.66 12.83 -4.04
C LYS A 299 -14.46 11.96 -3.65
N PRO A 300 -14.69 10.76 -3.09
CA PRO A 300 -13.61 9.83 -2.79
C PRO A 300 -12.77 9.42 -4.02
N GLU A 301 -13.33 9.57 -5.22
CA GLU A 301 -12.68 9.25 -6.49
C GLU A 301 -11.73 10.34 -6.99
N ASP A 302 -11.91 11.61 -6.54
CA ASP A 302 -11.07 12.74 -6.94
C ASP A 302 -9.70 12.67 -6.24
#